data_2cc9e40c8f8296c045b224dd268e68c6
#
_entry.id   2cc9e40c8f8296c045b224dd268e68c6
#
_cell.length_a   1.000
_cell.length_b   1.000
_cell.length_c   1.000
_cell.angle_alpha   90.00
_cell.angle_beta   90.00
_cell.angle_gamma   90.00
#
_symmetry.space_group_name_H-M   'P 1'
#
loop_
_entity.id
_entity.type
_entity.pdbx_description
1 polymer ?
#
loop_
_entity_poly.entity_id
_entity_poly.type
_entity_poly.pdbx_seq_one_letter_code
_entity_poly.pdbx_strand_id
1 'polypeptide(L)'
;ECWLDVTGSGCMGTGFEIADEIRRTVKFELGLTISAGVSFNKIFAKLGSDMKKPDAITCIEADSFREKIWCLPASDLLGVGRATEKVLSGYGIHTIGELAATSDDFLKCRLGKNGLAIKKYANGLDDSPVMRSDYVSPVKSIGHGITTMQDLENNAEVWCVMLELVQEIGTKLRTHKKKAGGIAISIRNNELFTKEWQCRISIPTQSPTYLAKTAFALFDKNYQWEHQIRSVTVRAINLFEEDCPIQYDLFTDVKSLDRQERLDAAIEQIRFRFGKDAIK
;
A
#
# COMPACT_ATOMS: atom_id res chain seq x y z
N GLU A 1 -6.42 -6.63 -10.70
CA GLU A 1 -5.26 -6.52 -11.60
C GLU A 1 -4.28 -7.67 -11.36
N CYS A 2 -3.78 -8.32 -12.43
CA CYS A 2 -2.80 -9.41 -12.35
C CYS A 2 -1.86 -9.35 -13.55
N TRP A 3 -0.71 -10.02 -13.44
CA TRP A 3 0.20 -10.32 -14.54
C TRP A 3 0.25 -11.82 -14.74
N LEU A 4 0.30 -12.23 -16.00
CA LEU A 4 0.48 -13.62 -16.42
C LEU A 4 1.76 -13.70 -17.25
N ASP A 5 2.65 -14.60 -16.89
CA ASP A 5 3.80 -14.95 -17.73
C ASP A 5 3.38 -16.11 -18.65
N VAL A 6 3.30 -15.81 -19.93
CA VAL A 6 2.93 -16.78 -20.98
C VAL A 6 4.15 -17.25 -21.79
N THR A 7 5.37 -16.95 -21.33
CA THR A 7 6.59 -17.42 -21.94
C THR A 7 6.60 -18.95 -21.96
N GLY A 8 6.82 -19.54 -23.12
CA GLY A 8 6.78 -21.00 -23.29
C GLY A 8 5.38 -21.62 -23.45
N SER A 9 4.31 -20.84 -23.41
CA SER A 9 2.93 -21.31 -23.61
C SER A 9 2.49 -21.34 -25.09
N GLY A 10 3.41 -21.45 -26.04
CA GLY A 10 3.12 -21.40 -27.47
C GLY A 10 2.12 -22.45 -27.99
N CYS A 11 1.90 -23.54 -27.25
CA CYS A 11 0.82 -24.50 -27.56
C CYS A 11 -0.59 -23.92 -27.36
N MET A 12 -0.73 -22.82 -26.61
CA MET A 12 -2.00 -22.10 -26.39
C MET A 12 -2.17 -20.91 -27.35
N GLY A 13 -1.21 -20.67 -28.23
CA GLY A 13 -1.24 -19.56 -29.16
C GLY A 13 -0.27 -18.42 -28.81
N THR A 14 -0.42 -17.31 -29.53
CA THR A 14 0.32 -16.07 -29.28
C THR A 14 -0.17 -15.37 -28.02
N GLY A 15 0.62 -14.47 -27.45
CA GLY A 15 0.20 -13.65 -26.31
C GLY A 15 -1.11 -12.88 -26.55
N PHE A 16 -1.35 -12.43 -27.80
CA PHE A 16 -2.60 -11.80 -28.19
C PHE A 16 -3.78 -12.77 -28.15
N GLU A 17 -3.63 -13.97 -28.70
CA GLU A 17 -4.69 -14.99 -28.74
C GLU A 17 -5.06 -15.44 -27.31
N ILE A 18 -4.06 -15.66 -26.46
CA ILE A 18 -4.28 -15.99 -25.04
C ILE A 18 -5.03 -14.86 -24.33
N ALA A 19 -4.62 -13.61 -24.54
CA ALA A 19 -5.30 -12.45 -23.94
C ALA A 19 -6.74 -12.29 -24.45
N ASP A 20 -7.01 -12.59 -25.73
CA ASP A 20 -8.37 -12.53 -26.30
C ASP A 20 -9.26 -13.64 -25.75
N GLU A 21 -8.73 -14.84 -25.60
CA GLU A 21 -9.47 -15.95 -24.98
C GLU A 21 -9.86 -15.61 -23.55
N ILE A 22 -8.92 -15.13 -22.73
CA ILE A 22 -9.20 -14.71 -21.36
C ILE A 22 -10.25 -13.60 -21.34
N ARG A 23 -10.09 -12.57 -22.18
CA ARG A 23 -11.02 -11.45 -22.26
C ARG A 23 -12.43 -11.92 -22.62
N ARG A 24 -12.57 -12.81 -23.60
CA ARG A 24 -13.85 -13.37 -24.04
C ARG A 24 -14.47 -14.25 -22.95
N THR A 25 -13.68 -15.11 -22.31
CA THR A 25 -14.15 -15.96 -21.21
C THR A 25 -14.71 -15.13 -20.08
N VAL A 26 -13.97 -14.12 -19.62
CA VAL A 26 -14.43 -13.20 -18.56
C VAL A 26 -15.72 -12.48 -18.97
N LYS A 27 -15.81 -12.06 -20.24
CA LYS A 27 -16.98 -11.35 -20.74
C LYS A 27 -18.23 -12.23 -20.80
N PHE A 28 -18.11 -13.43 -21.35
CA PHE A 28 -19.28 -14.27 -21.61
C PHE A 28 -19.66 -15.15 -20.41
N GLU A 29 -18.69 -15.56 -19.58
CA GLU A 29 -18.98 -16.40 -18.42
C GLU A 29 -19.29 -15.60 -17.15
N LEU A 30 -18.61 -14.43 -16.96
CA LEU A 30 -18.77 -13.62 -15.77
C LEU A 30 -19.55 -12.31 -16.00
N GLY A 31 -19.86 -11.97 -17.26
CA GLY A 31 -20.54 -10.71 -17.59
C GLY A 31 -19.71 -9.45 -17.32
N LEU A 32 -18.40 -9.58 -17.20
CA LEU A 32 -17.48 -8.48 -16.90
C LEU A 32 -16.61 -8.16 -18.12
N THR A 33 -16.14 -6.92 -18.23
CA THR A 33 -15.16 -6.54 -19.26
C THR A 33 -13.80 -6.32 -18.64
N ILE A 34 -12.75 -6.77 -19.32
CA ILE A 34 -11.35 -6.52 -18.96
C ILE A 34 -10.61 -5.92 -20.13
N SER A 35 -9.58 -5.14 -19.85
CA SER A 35 -8.60 -4.70 -20.85
C SER A 35 -7.26 -5.33 -20.54
N ALA A 36 -6.58 -5.86 -21.55
CA ALA A 36 -5.31 -6.56 -21.41
C ALA A 36 -4.20 -5.85 -22.21
N GLY A 37 -3.02 -5.79 -21.62
CA GLY A 37 -1.80 -5.41 -22.32
C GLY A 37 -0.90 -6.62 -22.52
N VAL A 38 -0.40 -6.81 -23.73
CA VAL A 38 0.54 -7.87 -24.10
C VAL A 38 1.88 -7.22 -24.42
N SER A 39 2.94 -7.63 -23.73
CA SER A 39 4.25 -7.07 -23.95
C SER A 39 5.36 -8.01 -23.47
N PHE A 40 6.60 -7.65 -23.74
CA PHE A 40 7.81 -8.37 -23.34
C PHE A 40 8.26 -8.08 -21.90
N ASN A 41 7.61 -7.15 -21.17
CA ASN A 41 7.83 -6.90 -19.76
C ASN A 41 6.54 -6.46 -19.05
N LYS A 42 6.52 -6.49 -17.72
CA LYS A 42 5.35 -6.16 -16.89
C LYS A 42 4.94 -4.70 -17.00
N ILE A 43 5.90 -3.79 -17.13
CA ILE A 43 5.67 -2.34 -17.15
C ILE A 43 4.87 -1.96 -18.39
N PHE A 44 5.28 -2.46 -19.55
CA PHE A 44 4.59 -2.17 -20.81
C PHE A 44 3.31 -2.97 -20.97
N ALA A 45 3.22 -4.18 -20.40
CA ALA A 45 1.96 -4.89 -20.33
C ALA A 45 0.91 -4.09 -19.53
N LYS A 46 1.32 -3.53 -18.38
CA LYS A 46 0.45 -2.65 -17.57
C LYS A 46 0.06 -1.39 -18.35
N LEU A 47 1.01 -0.70 -18.95
CA LEU A 47 0.76 0.49 -19.76
C LEU A 47 -0.24 0.18 -20.90
N GLY A 48 -0.01 -0.93 -21.64
CA GLY A 48 -0.90 -1.36 -22.72
C GLY A 48 -2.32 -1.62 -22.27
N SER A 49 -2.50 -2.18 -21.06
CA SER A 49 -3.85 -2.42 -20.52
C SER A 49 -4.61 -1.13 -20.19
N ASP A 50 -3.89 -0.03 -19.99
CA ASP A 50 -4.47 1.28 -19.66
C ASP A 50 -4.70 2.16 -20.90
N MET A 51 -4.00 1.93 -22.01
CA MET A 51 -4.06 2.74 -23.23
C MET A 51 -5.45 2.70 -23.91
N LYS A 52 -6.10 1.54 -23.88
CA LYS A 52 -7.43 1.37 -24.49
C LYS A 52 -8.37 0.68 -23.51
N LYS A 53 -9.46 1.35 -23.15
CA LYS A 53 -10.52 0.86 -22.26
C LYS A 53 -11.87 1.31 -22.77
N PRO A 54 -12.94 0.54 -22.53
CA PRO A 54 -12.99 -0.82 -21.97
C PRO A 54 -12.80 -1.90 -23.04
N ASP A 55 -12.69 -3.17 -22.57
CA ASP A 55 -12.81 -4.39 -23.39
C ASP A 55 -11.86 -4.42 -24.60
N ALA A 56 -10.58 -4.10 -24.38
CA ALA A 56 -9.59 -3.98 -25.45
C ALA A 56 -8.29 -4.75 -25.13
N ILE A 57 -7.54 -5.07 -26.20
CA ILE A 57 -6.20 -5.63 -26.10
C ILE A 57 -5.22 -4.68 -26.77
N THR A 58 -4.11 -4.40 -26.12
CA THR A 58 -3.02 -3.58 -26.68
C THR A 58 -1.72 -4.36 -26.63
N CYS A 59 -1.09 -4.55 -27.80
CA CYS A 59 0.24 -5.15 -27.90
C CYS A 59 1.33 -4.09 -28.01
N ILE A 60 2.37 -4.22 -27.21
CA ILE A 60 3.57 -3.37 -27.25
C ILE A 60 4.78 -4.29 -27.44
N GLU A 61 5.36 -4.23 -28.64
CA GLU A 61 6.47 -5.07 -29.10
C GLU A 61 7.82 -4.41 -28.82
N ALA A 62 8.87 -5.23 -28.65
CA ALA A 62 10.20 -4.76 -28.28
C ALA A 62 10.89 -3.89 -29.35
N ASP A 63 10.55 -4.09 -30.61
CA ASP A 63 11.11 -3.35 -31.75
C ASP A 63 10.39 -2.02 -32.04
N SER A 64 9.12 -1.89 -31.65
CA SER A 64 8.26 -0.75 -31.97
C SER A 64 7.77 0.05 -30.75
N PHE A 65 8.18 -0.31 -29.53
CA PHE A 65 7.66 0.35 -28.32
C PHE A 65 7.93 1.86 -28.29
N ARG A 66 9.09 2.30 -28.80
CA ARG A 66 9.47 3.72 -28.76
C ARG A 66 8.48 4.58 -29.55
N GLU A 67 8.11 4.14 -30.73
CA GLU A 67 7.13 4.85 -31.58
C GLU A 67 5.75 4.91 -30.93
N LYS A 68 5.34 3.83 -30.24
CA LYS A 68 4.02 3.70 -29.62
C LYS A 68 3.89 4.46 -28.29
N ILE A 69 4.94 4.47 -27.46
CA ILE A 69 4.80 4.91 -26.05
C ILE A 69 5.60 6.15 -25.69
N TRP A 70 6.68 6.48 -26.40
CA TRP A 70 7.50 7.65 -26.04
C TRP A 70 6.78 8.98 -26.18
N CYS A 71 5.75 9.07 -27.00
CA CYS A 71 4.88 10.22 -27.14
C CYS A 71 3.83 10.35 -26.02
N LEU A 72 3.63 9.30 -25.21
CA LEU A 72 2.64 9.30 -24.14
C LEU A 72 3.14 10.12 -22.94
N PRO A 73 2.21 10.65 -22.11
CA PRO A 73 2.55 11.34 -20.87
C PRO A 73 3.41 10.48 -19.94
N ALA A 74 4.41 11.08 -19.29
CA ALA A 74 5.25 10.37 -18.32
C ALA A 74 4.43 9.81 -17.13
N SER A 75 3.30 10.45 -16.79
CA SER A 75 2.35 10.01 -15.75
C SER A 75 1.70 8.66 -16.03
N ASP A 76 1.64 8.23 -17.30
CA ASP A 76 1.05 6.95 -17.66
C ASP A 76 1.97 5.77 -17.33
N LEU A 77 3.27 6.04 -17.14
CA LEU A 77 4.25 5.02 -16.82
C LEU A 77 4.11 4.57 -15.36
N LEU A 78 4.12 3.26 -15.14
CA LEU A 78 4.09 2.68 -13.79
C LEU A 78 5.26 3.23 -12.93
N GLY A 79 4.93 3.72 -11.72
CA GLY A 79 5.91 4.36 -10.83
C GLY A 79 5.97 5.88 -10.92
N VAL A 80 5.28 6.49 -11.89
CA VAL A 80 5.11 7.94 -11.98
C VAL A 80 3.74 8.34 -11.46
N GLY A 81 3.63 8.55 -10.14
CA GLY A 81 2.44 9.10 -9.52
C GLY A 81 2.43 10.64 -9.53
N ARG A 82 1.34 11.27 -9.07
CA ARG A 82 1.14 12.73 -9.08
C ARG A 82 2.31 13.55 -8.54
N ALA A 83 2.97 13.08 -7.46
CA ALA A 83 4.11 13.78 -6.87
C ALA A 83 5.34 13.74 -7.81
N THR A 84 5.62 12.58 -8.40
CA THR A 84 6.72 12.39 -9.37
C THR A 84 6.46 13.19 -10.65
N GLU A 85 5.24 13.12 -11.17
CA GLU A 85 4.79 13.90 -12.33
C GLU A 85 4.99 15.41 -12.12
N LYS A 86 4.58 15.94 -10.95
CA LYS A 86 4.77 17.35 -10.61
C LYS A 86 6.26 17.76 -10.62
N VAL A 87 7.14 16.89 -10.10
CA VAL A 87 8.58 17.13 -10.13
C VAL A 87 9.09 17.11 -11.57
N LEU A 88 8.76 16.09 -12.36
CA LEU A 88 9.20 15.96 -13.75
C LEU A 88 8.74 17.14 -14.60
N SER A 89 7.45 17.49 -14.52
CA SER A 89 6.85 18.63 -15.26
C SER A 89 7.50 19.97 -14.90
N GLY A 90 7.89 20.16 -13.63
CA GLY A 90 8.63 21.36 -13.20
C GLY A 90 10.00 21.53 -13.86
N TYR A 91 10.52 20.47 -14.48
CA TYR A 91 11.78 20.47 -15.25
C TYR A 91 11.56 20.26 -16.76
N GLY A 92 10.33 20.37 -17.23
CA GLY A 92 10.01 20.24 -18.66
C GLY A 92 10.01 18.81 -19.18
N ILE A 93 9.92 17.80 -18.29
CA ILE A 93 9.82 16.39 -18.65
C ILE A 93 8.36 15.99 -18.59
N HIS A 94 7.71 15.88 -19.75
CA HIS A 94 6.27 15.62 -19.87
C HIS A 94 5.96 14.24 -20.46
N THR A 95 6.87 13.71 -21.30
CA THR A 95 6.66 12.46 -22.02
C THR A 95 7.57 11.34 -21.52
N ILE A 96 7.17 10.09 -21.82
CA ILE A 96 7.99 8.90 -21.52
C ILE A 96 9.33 8.96 -22.27
N GLY A 97 9.34 9.49 -23.52
CA GLY A 97 10.57 9.65 -24.31
C GLY A 97 11.53 10.68 -23.71
N GLU A 98 11.03 11.82 -23.23
CA GLU A 98 11.84 12.83 -22.53
C GLU A 98 12.43 12.27 -21.23
N LEU A 99 11.62 11.50 -20.47
CA LEU A 99 12.09 10.80 -19.27
C LEU A 99 13.21 9.78 -19.63
N ALA A 100 13.03 9.02 -20.69
CA ALA A 100 14.03 8.05 -21.17
C ALA A 100 15.37 8.70 -21.55
N ALA A 101 15.33 9.90 -22.11
CA ALA A 101 16.50 10.66 -22.54
C ALA A 101 17.19 11.45 -21.41
N THR A 102 16.51 11.64 -20.26
CA THR A 102 17.03 12.44 -19.13
C THR A 102 18.25 11.78 -18.49
N SER A 103 19.23 12.55 -18.02
CA SER A 103 20.44 12.01 -17.39
C SER A 103 20.17 11.31 -16.05
N ASP A 104 20.97 10.28 -15.77
CA ASP A 104 20.87 9.49 -14.52
C ASP A 104 21.16 10.35 -13.29
N ASP A 105 22.17 11.21 -13.36
CA ASP A 105 22.58 12.07 -12.25
C ASP A 105 21.47 13.04 -11.86
N PHE A 106 20.78 13.61 -12.86
CA PHE A 106 19.66 14.49 -12.63
C PHE A 106 18.50 13.75 -11.92
N LEU A 107 18.08 12.61 -12.47
CA LEU A 107 16.99 11.83 -11.91
C LEU A 107 17.32 11.30 -10.51
N LYS A 108 18.56 10.86 -10.29
CA LYS A 108 19.03 10.42 -8.98
C LYS A 108 19.02 11.55 -7.95
N CYS A 109 19.44 12.75 -8.35
CA CYS A 109 19.44 13.94 -7.47
C CYS A 109 18.02 14.35 -7.07
N ARG A 110 17.04 14.30 -7.97
CA ARG A 110 15.68 14.81 -7.77
C ARG A 110 14.69 13.78 -7.23
N LEU A 111 14.81 12.54 -7.66
CA LEU A 111 13.86 11.44 -7.38
C LEU A 111 14.51 10.24 -6.70
N GLY A 112 15.83 10.29 -6.43
CA GLY A 112 16.56 9.21 -5.80
C GLY A 112 16.55 7.92 -6.61
N LYS A 113 16.46 6.77 -5.92
CA LYS A 113 16.44 5.44 -6.57
C LYS A 113 15.22 5.27 -7.49
N ASN A 114 14.08 5.88 -7.14
CA ASN A 114 12.87 5.80 -7.95
C ASN A 114 13.08 6.46 -9.34
N GLY A 115 13.80 7.59 -9.41
CA GLY A 115 14.12 8.25 -10.68
C GLY A 115 14.88 7.35 -11.64
N LEU A 116 15.86 6.60 -11.14
CA LEU A 116 16.61 5.64 -11.95
C LEU A 116 15.74 4.46 -12.39
N ALA A 117 14.85 3.98 -11.53
CA ALA A 117 13.93 2.88 -11.85
C ALA A 117 12.97 3.27 -12.97
N ILE A 118 12.28 4.41 -12.87
CA ILE A 118 11.33 4.87 -13.88
C ILE A 118 12.01 5.17 -15.23
N LYS A 119 13.26 5.63 -15.23
CA LYS A 119 14.04 5.77 -16.46
C LYS A 119 14.32 4.42 -17.13
N LYS A 120 14.70 3.40 -16.35
CA LYS A 120 14.84 2.03 -16.86
C LYS A 120 13.55 1.55 -17.49
N TYR A 121 12.41 1.77 -16.81
CA TYR A 121 11.10 1.41 -17.33
C TYR A 121 10.77 2.14 -18.64
N ALA A 122 11.02 3.44 -18.74
CA ALA A 122 10.82 4.21 -19.97
C ALA A 122 11.66 3.69 -21.15
N ASN A 123 12.80 3.05 -20.88
CA ASN A 123 13.66 2.40 -21.86
C ASN A 123 13.34 0.92 -22.09
N GLY A 124 12.28 0.39 -21.50
CA GLY A 124 11.88 -1.02 -21.63
C GLY A 124 12.76 -2.01 -20.87
N LEU A 125 13.60 -1.53 -19.97
CA LEU A 125 14.57 -2.33 -19.21
C LEU A 125 13.96 -2.79 -17.87
N ASP A 126 12.94 -3.64 -17.94
CA ASP A 126 12.38 -4.33 -16.77
C ASP A 126 12.41 -5.85 -17.01
N ASP A 127 13.19 -6.53 -16.21
CA ASP A 127 13.39 -7.99 -16.18
C ASP A 127 12.84 -8.61 -14.88
N SER A 128 12.05 -7.86 -14.13
CA SER A 128 11.43 -8.35 -12.90
C SER A 128 10.44 -9.48 -13.18
N PRO A 129 10.58 -10.67 -12.54
CA PRO A 129 9.75 -11.83 -12.85
C PRO A 129 8.29 -11.61 -12.41
N VAL A 130 7.37 -12.26 -13.10
CA VAL A 130 6.01 -12.44 -12.59
C VAL A 130 6.08 -13.42 -11.42
N MET A 131 5.56 -13.02 -10.26
CA MET A 131 5.56 -13.87 -9.07
C MET A 131 4.65 -15.08 -9.27
N ARG A 132 5.07 -16.22 -8.74
CA ARG A 132 4.26 -17.43 -8.77
C ARG A 132 2.93 -17.21 -8.02
N SER A 133 1.91 -17.95 -8.37
CA SER A 133 0.58 -17.86 -7.74
C SER A 133 0.57 -18.24 -6.25
N ASP A 134 1.56 -19.03 -5.82
CA ASP A 134 1.75 -19.44 -4.42
C ASP A 134 2.61 -18.46 -3.60
N TYR A 135 3.13 -17.39 -4.22
CA TYR A 135 3.93 -16.39 -3.52
C TYR A 135 3.08 -15.54 -2.60
N VAL A 136 3.39 -15.58 -1.32
CA VAL A 136 2.77 -14.73 -0.29
C VAL A 136 3.72 -13.58 0.06
N SER A 137 3.29 -12.37 -0.23
CA SER A 137 4.06 -11.16 0.10
C SER A 137 4.17 -10.99 1.62
N PRO A 138 5.37 -10.73 2.16
CA PRO A 138 5.50 -10.49 3.59
C PRO A 138 4.70 -9.25 4.02
N VAL A 139 3.98 -9.38 5.13
CA VAL A 139 3.19 -8.28 5.69
C VAL A 139 4.15 -7.21 6.23
N LYS A 140 4.12 -6.01 5.65
CA LYS A 140 5.00 -4.89 6.02
C LYS A 140 4.39 -3.96 7.06
N SER A 141 3.08 -3.84 7.08
CA SER A 141 2.32 -3.04 8.04
C SER A 141 0.90 -3.57 8.17
N ILE A 142 0.25 -3.32 9.30
CA ILE A 142 -1.14 -3.68 9.55
C ILE A 142 -1.87 -2.42 9.99
N GLY A 143 -2.88 -2.02 9.24
CA GLY A 143 -3.63 -0.81 9.54
C GLY A 143 -5.13 -0.99 9.45
N HIS A 144 -5.85 -0.11 10.11
CA HIS A 144 -7.28 0.06 10.00
C HIS A 144 -7.63 1.54 10.07
N GLY A 145 -8.65 1.95 9.33
CA GLY A 145 -9.09 3.34 9.30
C GLY A 145 -10.57 3.44 9.00
N ILE A 146 -11.16 4.53 9.46
CA ILE A 146 -12.58 4.82 9.26
C ILE A 146 -12.77 6.27 8.83
N THR A 147 -13.72 6.48 7.94
CA THR A 147 -14.34 7.79 7.71
C THR A 147 -15.60 7.83 8.57
N THR A 148 -15.64 8.76 9.52
CA THR A 148 -16.74 8.85 10.48
C THR A 148 -18.01 9.39 9.83
N MET A 149 -19.18 9.01 10.36
CA MET A 149 -20.47 9.51 9.86
C MET A 149 -20.64 11.00 10.11
N GLN A 150 -20.14 11.46 11.26
CA GLN A 150 -20.06 12.87 11.64
C GLN A 150 -18.61 13.24 11.88
N ASP A 151 -18.25 14.48 11.61
CA ASP A 151 -16.89 14.95 11.85
C ASP A 151 -16.62 15.00 13.36
N LEU A 152 -15.41 14.58 13.75
CA LEU A 152 -14.99 14.56 15.16
C LEU A 152 -14.55 15.98 15.57
N GLU A 153 -14.95 16.38 16.77
CA GLU A 153 -14.78 17.76 17.26
C GLU A 153 -13.86 17.88 18.47
N ASN A 154 -13.51 16.75 19.11
CA ASN A 154 -12.69 16.78 20.33
C ASN A 154 -11.84 15.53 20.51
N ASN A 155 -10.88 15.64 21.43
CA ASN A 155 -9.93 14.57 21.74
C ASN A 155 -10.61 13.29 22.26
N ALA A 156 -11.73 13.39 22.96
CA ALA A 156 -12.43 12.22 23.51
C ALA A 156 -13.03 11.36 22.40
N GLU A 157 -13.62 11.97 21.39
CA GLU A 157 -14.15 11.28 20.22
C GLU A 157 -13.04 10.58 19.42
N VAL A 158 -11.91 11.28 19.20
CA VAL A 158 -10.73 10.70 18.52
C VAL A 158 -10.18 9.52 19.31
N TRP A 159 -10.12 9.61 20.65
CA TRP A 159 -9.69 8.52 21.50
C TRP A 159 -10.58 7.28 21.33
N CYS A 160 -11.90 7.46 21.37
CA CYS A 160 -12.86 6.36 21.20
C CYS A 160 -12.67 5.66 19.84
N VAL A 161 -12.54 6.44 18.76
CA VAL A 161 -12.30 5.91 17.41
C VAL A 161 -10.96 5.17 17.35
N MET A 162 -9.88 5.76 17.87
CA MET A 162 -8.56 5.10 17.85
C MET A 162 -8.57 3.80 18.66
N LEU A 163 -9.25 3.78 19.80
CA LEU A 163 -9.36 2.57 20.63
C LEU A 163 -10.08 1.43 19.89
N GLU A 164 -11.10 1.75 19.12
CA GLU A 164 -11.80 0.76 18.29
C GLU A 164 -10.90 0.24 17.15
N LEU A 165 -10.23 1.14 16.43
CA LEU A 165 -9.35 0.78 15.32
C LEU A 165 -8.20 -0.14 15.76
N VAL A 166 -7.59 0.12 16.91
CA VAL A 166 -6.45 -0.69 17.38
C VAL A 166 -6.86 -2.07 17.87
N GLN A 167 -8.14 -2.30 18.26
CA GLN A 167 -8.63 -3.64 18.57
C GLN A 167 -8.52 -4.54 17.33
N GLU A 168 -8.99 -4.08 16.19
CA GLU A 168 -8.85 -4.80 14.91
C GLU A 168 -7.38 -5.01 14.51
N ILE A 169 -6.53 -4.01 14.76
CA ILE A 169 -5.10 -4.11 14.48
C ILE A 169 -4.46 -5.17 15.38
N GLY A 170 -4.77 -5.20 16.67
CA GLY A 170 -4.26 -6.19 17.62
C GLY A 170 -4.65 -7.62 17.22
N THR A 171 -5.91 -7.84 16.83
CA THR A 171 -6.37 -9.13 16.31
C THR A 171 -5.58 -9.55 15.06
N LYS A 172 -5.40 -8.65 14.10
CA LYS A 172 -4.62 -8.93 12.89
C LYS A 172 -3.14 -9.19 13.18
N LEU A 173 -2.54 -8.46 14.14
CA LEU A 173 -1.16 -8.71 14.57
C LEU A 173 -1.00 -10.14 15.11
N ARG A 174 -1.90 -10.59 15.98
CA ARG A 174 -1.90 -11.96 16.53
C ARG A 174 -2.12 -13.01 15.44
N THR A 175 -3.09 -12.78 14.54
CA THR A 175 -3.36 -13.69 13.42
C THR A 175 -2.13 -13.89 12.53
N HIS A 176 -1.38 -12.81 12.27
CA HIS A 176 -0.16 -12.85 11.47
C HIS A 176 1.10 -13.17 12.28
N LYS A 177 0.99 -13.43 13.58
CA LYS A 177 2.12 -13.68 14.51
C LYS A 177 3.17 -12.58 14.43
N LYS A 178 2.71 -11.31 14.47
CA LYS A 178 3.57 -10.13 14.37
C LYS A 178 3.41 -9.24 15.59
N LYS A 179 4.47 -8.52 15.96
CA LYS A 179 4.48 -7.44 16.95
C LYS A 179 4.78 -6.11 16.27
N ALA A 180 4.13 -5.04 16.71
CA ALA A 180 4.36 -3.70 16.19
C ALA A 180 5.58 -3.06 16.87
N GLY A 181 6.59 -2.66 16.10
CA GLY A 181 7.74 -1.86 16.58
C GLY A 181 7.60 -0.36 16.32
N GLY A 182 6.46 0.05 15.76
CA GLY A 182 6.12 1.44 15.56
C GLY A 182 4.65 1.62 15.24
N ILE A 183 4.18 2.85 15.35
CA ILE A 183 2.82 3.23 15.00
C ILE A 183 2.82 4.45 14.09
N ALA A 184 1.94 4.45 13.11
CA ALA A 184 1.64 5.60 12.27
C ALA A 184 0.15 5.92 12.38
N ILE A 185 -0.15 7.22 12.39
CA ILE A 185 -1.52 7.73 12.34
C ILE A 185 -1.66 8.64 11.14
N SER A 186 -2.80 8.57 10.48
CA SER A 186 -3.18 9.47 9.40
C SER A 186 -4.52 10.09 9.73
N ILE A 187 -4.54 11.42 9.78
CA ILE A 187 -5.71 12.23 10.13
C ILE A 187 -6.10 13.05 8.92
N ARG A 188 -7.34 12.93 8.51
CA ARG A 188 -7.92 13.72 7.42
C ARG A 188 -8.99 14.64 7.98
N ASN A 189 -8.85 15.92 7.75
CA ASN A 189 -9.84 16.91 8.20
C ASN A 189 -11.06 16.99 7.26
N ASN A 190 -12.03 17.81 7.62
CA ASN A 190 -13.26 18.04 6.85
C ASN A 190 -13.02 18.82 5.52
N GLU A 191 -11.89 19.51 5.37
CA GLU A 191 -11.45 20.10 4.11
C GLU A 191 -10.68 19.11 3.22
N LEU A 192 -10.60 17.83 3.62
CA LEU A 192 -9.94 16.73 2.94
C LEU A 192 -8.40 16.79 2.91
N PHE A 193 -7.78 17.68 3.68
CA PHE A 193 -6.33 17.65 3.89
C PHE A 193 -5.95 16.51 4.84
N THR A 194 -4.88 15.80 4.48
CA THR A 194 -4.38 14.67 5.26
C THR A 194 -3.00 14.97 5.80
N LYS A 195 -2.81 14.74 7.09
CA LYS A 195 -1.50 14.75 7.76
C LYS A 195 -1.21 13.35 8.32
N GLU A 196 0.04 12.92 8.23
CA GLU A 196 0.48 11.63 8.76
C GLU A 196 1.67 11.83 9.68
N TRP A 197 1.67 11.12 10.81
CA TRP A 197 2.76 11.10 11.77
C TRP A 197 3.06 9.66 12.18
N GLN A 198 4.31 9.41 12.53
CA GLN A 198 4.73 8.09 12.99
C GLN A 198 5.75 8.20 14.13
N CYS A 199 5.77 7.17 14.98
CA CYS A 199 6.79 7.04 16.01
C CYS A 199 7.19 5.56 16.16
N ARG A 200 8.38 5.36 16.72
CA ARG A 200 8.84 4.03 17.15
C ARG A 200 8.22 3.69 18.51
N ILE A 201 8.00 2.40 18.72
CA ILE A 201 7.62 1.81 20.01
C ILE A 201 8.89 1.19 20.59
N SER A 202 9.19 1.49 21.83
CA SER A 202 10.42 1.00 22.50
C SER A 202 10.45 -0.52 22.60
N ILE A 203 9.29 -1.12 22.89
CA ILE A 203 9.14 -2.56 23.05
C ILE A 203 8.08 -3.06 22.09
N PRO A 204 8.44 -3.93 21.12
CA PRO A 204 7.46 -4.49 20.18
C PRO A 204 6.30 -5.17 20.90
N THR A 205 5.06 -4.82 20.55
CA THR A 205 3.86 -5.29 21.25
C THR A 205 2.72 -5.64 20.29
N GLN A 206 1.79 -6.48 20.79
CA GLN A 206 0.50 -6.75 20.16
C GLN A 206 -0.66 -6.13 20.95
N SER A 207 -0.40 -5.46 22.09
CA SER A 207 -1.42 -4.91 22.97
C SER A 207 -2.17 -3.76 22.32
N PRO A 208 -3.47 -3.90 22.03
CA PRO A 208 -4.29 -2.82 21.50
C PRO A 208 -4.29 -1.60 22.42
N THR A 209 -4.35 -1.81 23.73
CA THR A 209 -4.38 -0.73 24.71
C THR A 209 -3.09 0.12 24.67
N TYR A 210 -1.92 -0.54 24.55
CA TYR A 210 -0.66 0.18 24.41
C TYR A 210 -0.56 0.93 23.08
N LEU A 211 -1.00 0.29 21.99
CA LEU A 211 -1.04 0.92 20.67
C LEU A 211 -1.98 2.13 20.65
N ALA A 212 -3.17 2.05 21.29
CA ALA A 212 -4.09 3.17 21.39
C ALA A 212 -3.48 4.36 22.13
N LYS A 213 -2.88 4.12 23.29
CA LYS A 213 -2.21 5.17 24.07
C LYS A 213 -1.10 5.85 23.29
N THR A 214 -0.29 5.07 22.58
CA THR A 214 0.82 5.59 21.76
C THR A 214 0.28 6.40 20.56
N ALA A 215 -0.73 5.89 19.86
CA ALA A 215 -1.37 6.58 18.75
C ALA A 215 -2.00 7.91 19.19
N PHE A 216 -2.70 7.89 20.31
CA PHE A 216 -3.36 9.09 20.84
C PHE A 216 -2.35 10.13 21.35
N ALA A 217 -1.29 9.71 22.03
CA ALA A 217 -0.22 10.63 22.45
C ALA A 217 0.47 11.28 21.22
N LEU A 218 0.65 10.51 20.12
CA LEU A 218 1.19 11.03 18.90
C LEU A 218 0.24 12.04 18.23
N PHE A 219 -1.06 11.78 18.28
CA PHE A 219 -2.11 12.68 17.81
C PHE A 219 -2.14 13.97 18.63
N ASP A 220 -2.26 13.87 19.95
CA ASP A 220 -2.40 15.00 20.86
C ASP A 220 -1.19 15.96 20.78
N LYS A 221 0.00 15.39 20.59
CA LYS A 221 1.24 16.17 20.41
C LYS A 221 1.27 16.98 19.12
N ASN A 222 0.66 16.49 18.04
CA ASN A 222 0.91 17.01 16.70
C ASN A 222 -0.31 17.66 16.03
N TYR A 223 -1.53 17.29 16.45
CA TYR A 223 -2.74 17.85 15.86
C TYR A 223 -3.19 19.11 16.58
N GLN A 224 -3.36 20.18 15.82
CA GLN A 224 -3.98 21.42 16.30
C GLN A 224 -5.41 21.48 15.76
N TRP A 225 -6.35 21.74 16.67
CA TRP A 225 -7.78 21.77 16.34
C TRP A 225 -8.18 23.05 15.57
N GLU A 226 -7.61 23.20 14.36
CA GLU A 226 -8.04 24.25 13.41
C GLU A 226 -9.26 23.80 12.60
N HIS A 227 -9.43 22.49 12.41
CA HIS A 227 -10.49 21.87 11.63
C HIS A 227 -11.01 20.60 12.32
N GLN A 228 -12.27 20.25 12.05
CA GLN A 228 -12.87 18.98 12.47
C GLN A 228 -12.24 17.81 11.69
N ILE A 229 -12.27 16.61 12.28
CA ILE A 229 -11.65 15.42 11.70
C ILE A 229 -12.70 14.53 11.04
N ARG A 230 -12.50 14.26 9.74
CA ARG A 230 -13.37 13.44 8.90
C ARG A 230 -12.99 11.97 8.92
N SER A 231 -11.70 11.65 9.01
CA SER A 231 -11.19 10.28 8.94
C SER A 231 -9.96 10.10 9.80
N VAL A 232 -9.92 8.96 10.48
CA VAL A 232 -8.81 8.52 11.31
C VAL A 232 -8.33 7.16 10.80
N THR A 233 -7.02 7.02 10.61
CA THR A 233 -6.37 5.75 10.29
C THR A 233 -5.23 5.52 11.27
N VAL A 234 -5.14 4.31 11.80
CA VAL A 234 -4.03 3.85 12.63
C VAL A 234 -3.36 2.67 11.94
N ARG A 235 -2.02 2.62 11.98
CA ARG A 235 -1.24 1.59 11.31
C ARG A 235 -0.06 1.15 12.18
N ALA A 236 0.01 -0.12 12.49
CA ALA A 236 1.18 -0.78 13.04
C ALA A 236 2.26 -0.93 11.97
N ILE A 237 3.45 -0.43 12.23
CA ILE A 237 4.60 -0.42 11.31
C ILE A 237 5.81 -1.06 11.98
N ASN A 238 6.88 -1.29 11.21
CA ASN A 238 8.10 -1.94 11.71
C ASN A 238 7.77 -3.26 12.41
N LEU A 239 7.11 -4.16 11.69
CA LEU A 239 6.64 -5.42 12.24
C LEU A 239 7.79 -6.38 12.52
N PHE A 240 7.77 -6.99 13.70
CA PHE A 240 8.66 -8.06 14.13
C PHE A 240 7.90 -9.38 14.19
N GLU A 241 8.62 -10.51 14.11
CA GLU A 241 8.03 -11.82 14.40
C GLU A 241 7.63 -11.89 15.88
N GLU A 242 6.63 -12.70 16.21
CA GLU A 242 6.12 -12.83 17.58
C GLU A 242 7.17 -13.33 18.55
N ASP A 243 8.04 -14.23 18.10
CA ASP A 243 9.13 -14.88 18.85
C ASP A 243 10.45 -14.10 18.79
N CYS A 244 10.47 -12.88 18.19
CA CYS A 244 11.70 -12.12 18.11
C CYS A 244 12.25 -11.81 19.53
N PRO A 245 13.57 -11.89 19.73
CA PRO A 245 14.18 -11.47 20.98
C PRO A 245 13.88 -10.01 21.28
N ILE A 246 13.37 -9.72 22.48
CA ILE A 246 13.05 -8.34 22.89
C ILE A 246 14.11 -7.91 23.89
N GLN A 247 14.76 -6.79 23.59
CA GLN A 247 15.67 -6.15 24.54
C GLN A 247 14.86 -5.18 25.41
N TYR A 248 14.85 -5.45 26.72
CA TYR A 248 14.25 -4.55 27.70
C TYR A 248 15.32 -3.61 28.26
N ASP A 249 14.93 -2.39 28.58
CA ASP A 249 15.75 -1.50 29.40
C ASP A 249 15.53 -1.78 30.90
N LEU A 250 16.40 -1.22 31.74
CA LEU A 250 16.35 -1.43 33.20
C LEU A 250 15.13 -0.78 33.87
N PHE A 251 14.42 0.11 33.18
CA PHE A 251 13.30 0.89 33.71
C PHE A 251 11.94 0.35 33.21
N THR A 252 11.96 -0.64 32.35
CA THR A 252 10.74 -1.22 31.81
C THR A 252 10.11 -2.19 32.77
N ASP A 253 8.86 -1.96 33.14
CA ASP A 253 8.06 -2.91 33.92
C ASP A 253 7.51 -4.02 33.01
N VAL A 254 8.34 -5.04 32.78
CA VAL A 254 8.02 -6.21 31.96
C VAL A 254 6.78 -6.94 32.48
N LYS A 255 6.60 -7.02 33.82
CA LYS A 255 5.45 -7.71 34.42
C LYS A 255 4.13 -7.01 34.09
N SER A 256 4.14 -5.68 34.08
CA SER A 256 2.97 -4.89 33.70
C SER A 256 2.62 -5.09 32.23
N LEU A 257 3.62 -5.12 31.34
CA LEU A 257 3.42 -5.38 29.92
C LEU A 257 2.84 -6.78 29.66
N ASP A 258 3.42 -7.81 30.25
CA ASP A 258 2.91 -9.17 30.14
C ASP A 258 1.47 -9.31 30.66
N ARG A 259 1.16 -8.65 31.77
CA ARG A 259 -0.18 -8.64 32.33
C ARG A 259 -1.17 -7.97 31.37
N GLN A 260 -0.78 -6.87 30.76
CA GLN A 260 -1.62 -6.15 29.79
C GLN A 260 -1.86 -7.01 28.54
N GLU A 261 -0.83 -7.65 27.99
CA GLU A 261 -1.00 -8.51 26.80
C GLU A 261 -1.91 -9.72 27.10
N ARG A 262 -1.81 -10.33 28.30
CA ARG A 262 -2.72 -11.41 28.70
C ARG A 262 -4.16 -10.93 28.87
N LEU A 263 -4.35 -9.73 29.43
CA LEU A 263 -5.68 -9.11 29.58
C LEU A 263 -6.30 -8.85 28.20
N ASP A 264 -5.53 -8.25 27.29
CA ASP A 264 -6.00 -7.95 25.93
C ASP A 264 -6.37 -9.23 25.17
N ALA A 265 -5.59 -10.30 25.32
CA ALA A 265 -5.90 -11.61 24.74
C ALA A 265 -7.17 -12.24 25.33
N ALA A 266 -7.39 -12.12 26.65
CA ALA A 266 -8.60 -12.60 27.30
C ALA A 266 -9.84 -11.83 26.84
N ILE A 267 -9.77 -10.50 26.73
CA ILE A 267 -10.85 -9.65 26.20
C ILE A 267 -11.19 -10.07 24.76
N GLU A 268 -10.18 -10.31 23.91
CA GLU A 268 -10.42 -10.76 22.54
C GLU A 268 -11.15 -12.11 22.48
N GLN A 269 -10.72 -13.08 23.32
CA GLN A 269 -11.41 -14.38 23.40
C GLN A 269 -12.88 -14.26 23.82
N ILE A 270 -13.18 -13.37 24.77
CA ILE A 270 -14.57 -13.13 25.20
C ILE A 270 -15.35 -12.50 24.05
N ARG A 271 -14.80 -11.47 23.39
CA ARG A 271 -15.45 -10.82 22.25
C ARG A 271 -15.65 -11.77 21.06
N PHE A 272 -14.72 -12.68 20.82
CA PHE A 272 -14.86 -13.71 19.79
C PHE A 272 -16.03 -14.67 20.09
N ARG A 273 -16.22 -15.06 21.36
CA ARG A 273 -17.27 -16.00 21.76
C ARG A 273 -18.66 -15.36 21.91
N PHE A 274 -18.71 -14.13 22.40
CA PHE A 274 -19.94 -13.50 22.84
C PHE A 274 -20.30 -12.23 22.07
N GLY A 275 -19.51 -11.85 21.08
CA GLY A 275 -19.70 -10.65 20.27
C GLY A 275 -18.87 -9.46 20.74
N LYS A 276 -18.72 -8.48 19.85
CA LYS A 276 -17.85 -7.29 20.07
C LYS A 276 -18.29 -6.44 21.27
N ASP A 277 -19.58 -6.43 21.58
CA ASP A 277 -20.19 -5.62 22.65
C ASP A 277 -20.24 -6.34 24.01
N ALA A 278 -19.74 -7.57 24.11
CA ALA A 278 -19.76 -8.35 25.36
C ALA A 278 -18.93 -7.72 26.48
N ILE A 279 -17.91 -6.95 26.13
CA ILE A 279 -17.11 -6.12 27.05
C ILE A 279 -16.93 -4.74 26.41
N LYS A 280 -17.34 -3.71 27.15
CA LYS A 280 -17.18 -2.29 26.79
C LYS A 280 -16.03 -1.67 27.54
#